data_3d98ccfa4e616ef2bc4dabe367f01333
#
_entry.id   3d98ccfa4e616ef2bc4dabe367f01333
#
_cell.length_a   1.000
_cell.length_b   1.000
_cell.length_c   1.000
_cell.angle_alpha   90.00
_cell.angle_beta   90.00
_cell.angle_gamma   90.00
#
_symmetry.space_group_name_H-M   'P 1'
#
loop_
_entity.id
_entity.type
_entity.pdbx_description
1 polymer ?
#
loop_
_entity_poly.entity_id
_entity_poly.type
_entity_poly.pdbx_seq_one_letter_code
_entity_poly.pdbx_strand_id
1 'polypeptide(L)'
;MSKKILGIGNAIVDVFVKVDDNFLLKNNLIKGSMKLIEKDEFDSLKSAIKIEKIEAGGSVANTMAGIAYLEGFPSFIGKINSDEFGKIYKKSLEKIKVNFSYVEKNEDLSTGASIIFITPDSERTMCTYLGISSQLSMADINEDHVRGYEIIFLEGYLWDKGISEEMFKYVIKLAKKNNIKIAMSLSDIFCVTRHRKDFFKLLINDLNILIGNENEINELMQKNNLLDSINELKKFDKIIIITRSESGSVAILNNEITNCESVKVEKVLDLTGAGDLFAAGFFKEYLNNSDIKKCLKTGSKLAAQVIQKIGARL
;
A
#
# COMPACT_ATOMS: atom_id res chain seq x y z
N MET A 1 -23.22 -14.65 -1.69
CA MET A 1 -21.79 -14.98 -1.49
C MET A 1 -21.07 -13.75 -0.97
N SER A 2 -20.14 -13.92 -0.03
CA SER A 2 -19.31 -12.80 0.45
C SER A 2 -18.40 -12.29 -0.67
N LYS A 3 -18.37 -10.97 -0.86
CA LYS A 3 -17.55 -10.33 -1.87
C LYS A 3 -16.07 -10.39 -1.47
N LYS A 4 -15.20 -10.62 -2.44
CA LYS A 4 -13.75 -10.82 -2.24
C LYS A 4 -12.95 -9.69 -2.88
N ILE A 5 -11.78 -9.41 -2.33
CA ILE A 5 -10.82 -8.47 -2.87
C ILE A 5 -9.46 -9.14 -3.03
N LEU A 6 -8.81 -8.85 -4.15
CA LEU A 6 -7.44 -9.26 -4.44
C LEU A 6 -6.52 -8.06 -4.38
N GLY A 7 -5.55 -8.09 -3.48
CA GLY A 7 -4.44 -7.15 -3.48
C GLY A 7 -3.27 -7.67 -4.32
N ILE A 8 -2.65 -6.81 -5.11
CA ILE A 8 -1.41 -7.10 -5.83
C ILE A 8 -0.42 -5.99 -5.49
N GLY A 9 0.71 -6.36 -4.91
CA GLY A 9 1.69 -5.38 -4.40
C GLY A 9 3.06 -5.98 -4.11
N ASN A 10 3.97 -5.13 -3.67
CA ASN A 10 5.30 -5.55 -3.25
C ASN A 10 5.22 -6.35 -1.93
N ALA A 11 5.75 -7.56 -1.95
CA ALA A 11 5.90 -8.38 -0.76
C ALA A 11 7.20 -8.01 -0.04
N ILE A 12 7.11 -7.13 0.97
CA ILE A 12 8.24 -6.56 1.70
C ILE A 12 8.18 -7.00 3.17
N VAL A 13 9.32 -7.44 3.69
CA VAL A 13 9.48 -7.76 5.13
C VAL A 13 10.00 -6.52 5.85
N ASP A 14 9.32 -6.08 6.88
CA ASP A 14 9.74 -4.96 7.72
C ASP A 14 10.67 -5.45 8.84
N VAL A 15 11.89 -4.90 8.89
CA VAL A 15 12.94 -5.22 9.87
C VAL A 15 13.13 -4.02 10.78
N PHE A 16 12.62 -4.10 12.00
CA PHE A 16 12.65 -2.99 12.97
C PHE A 16 13.94 -3.00 13.78
N VAL A 17 14.56 -1.83 13.88
CA VAL A 17 15.86 -1.63 14.54
C VAL A 17 15.87 -0.32 15.32
N LYS A 18 16.36 -0.34 16.56
CA LYS A 18 16.62 0.88 17.33
C LYS A 18 18.04 1.35 17.09
N VAL A 19 18.18 2.62 16.76
CA VAL A 19 19.48 3.27 16.52
C VAL A 19 19.48 4.68 17.11
N ASP A 20 20.67 5.25 17.29
CA ASP A 20 20.83 6.68 17.59
C ASP A 20 21.00 7.52 16.31
N ASP A 21 20.94 8.85 16.44
CA ASP A 21 21.13 9.76 15.31
C ASP A 21 22.53 9.64 14.68
N ASN A 22 23.55 9.28 15.47
CA ASN A 22 24.91 9.08 14.97
C ASN A 22 25.00 7.89 14.01
N PHE A 23 24.22 6.84 14.23
CA PHE A 23 24.14 5.72 13.29
C PHE A 23 23.63 6.18 11.92
N LEU A 24 22.57 6.99 11.89
CA LEU A 24 22.02 7.54 10.65
C LEU A 24 23.05 8.41 9.91
N LEU A 25 23.72 9.30 10.65
CA LEU A 25 24.74 10.19 10.08
C LEU A 25 25.92 9.40 9.49
N LYS A 26 26.45 8.39 10.21
CA LYS A 26 27.55 7.54 9.76
C LYS A 26 27.21 6.76 8.48
N ASN A 27 25.95 6.42 8.27
CA ASN A 27 25.49 5.69 7.09
C ASN A 27 24.89 6.60 6.01
N ASN A 28 25.05 7.93 6.13
CA ASN A 28 24.50 8.92 5.20
C ASN A 28 22.98 8.76 4.96
N LEU A 29 22.23 8.44 6.03
CA LEU A 29 20.78 8.29 5.97
C LEU A 29 20.09 9.58 6.43
N ILE A 30 19.16 10.09 5.63
CA ILE A 30 18.37 11.27 5.97
C ILE A 30 17.26 10.85 6.91
N LYS A 31 17.30 11.35 8.15
CA LYS A 31 16.29 11.05 9.16
C LYS A 31 14.88 11.38 8.65
N GLY A 32 13.93 10.50 8.93
CA GLY A 32 12.53 10.67 8.55
C GLY A 32 12.23 10.37 7.08
N SER A 33 13.23 9.90 6.29
CA SER A 33 13.04 9.60 4.88
C SER A 33 12.92 8.11 4.58
N MET A 34 12.39 7.79 3.39
CA MET A 34 12.47 6.46 2.79
C MET A 34 13.44 6.52 1.60
N LYS A 35 14.39 5.59 1.58
CA LYS A 35 15.36 5.42 0.51
C LYS A 35 15.25 4.01 -0.08
N LEU A 36 15.16 3.90 -1.41
CA LEU A 36 15.37 2.63 -2.10
C LEU A 36 16.88 2.36 -2.16
N ILE A 37 17.27 1.14 -1.78
CA ILE A 37 18.66 0.69 -1.75
C ILE A 37 18.84 -0.60 -2.54
N GLU A 38 20.08 -0.84 -2.99
CA GLU A 38 20.44 -2.09 -3.65
C GLU A 38 20.91 -3.14 -2.62
N LYS A 39 21.08 -4.38 -3.10
CA LYS A 39 21.37 -5.54 -2.24
C LYS A 39 22.62 -5.35 -1.39
N ASP A 40 23.70 -4.82 -1.95
CA ASP A 40 24.98 -4.66 -1.24
C ASP A 40 24.85 -3.66 -0.08
N GLU A 41 24.13 -2.57 -0.29
CA GLU A 41 23.85 -1.59 0.78
C GLU A 41 22.92 -2.20 1.84
N PHE A 42 21.92 -2.98 1.44
CA PHE A 42 21.04 -3.69 2.36
C PHE A 42 21.81 -4.67 3.23
N ASP A 43 22.66 -5.51 2.64
CA ASP A 43 23.47 -6.51 3.35
C ASP A 43 24.47 -5.84 4.30
N SER A 44 25.10 -4.74 3.87
CA SER A 44 25.98 -3.93 4.72
C SER A 44 25.26 -3.37 5.93
N LEU A 45 24.13 -2.71 5.74
CA LEU A 45 23.32 -2.16 6.85
C LEU A 45 22.83 -3.28 7.76
N LYS A 46 22.31 -4.38 7.22
CA LYS A 46 21.83 -5.53 7.98
C LYS A 46 22.92 -6.14 8.87
N SER A 47 24.16 -6.20 8.39
CA SER A 47 25.29 -6.74 9.18
C SER A 47 25.72 -5.84 10.35
N ALA A 48 25.42 -4.54 10.27
CA ALA A 48 25.81 -3.52 11.26
C ALA A 48 24.77 -3.31 12.37
N ILE A 49 23.63 -4.02 12.33
CA ILE A 49 22.49 -3.78 13.22
C ILE A 49 22.10 -5.01 14.04
N LYS A 50 21.45 -4.73 15.18
CA LYS A 50 20.76 -5.76 15.95
C LYS A 50 19.26 -5.67 15.67
N ILE A 51 18.71 -6.70 15.04
CA ILE A 51 17.28 -6.76 14.70
C ILE A 51 16.46 -6.92 15.98
N GLU A 52 15.46 -6.05 16.17
CA GLU A 52 14.52 -6.09 17.29
C GLU A 52 13.28 -6.93 16.94
N LYS A 53 12.76 -6.76 15.74
CA LYS A 53 11.51 -7.39 15.29
C LYS A 53 11.51 -7.54 13.77
N ILE A 54 10.86 -8.59 13.29
CA ILE A 54 10.62 -8.82 11.85
C ILE A 54 9.13 -9.06 11.66
N GLU A 55 8.51 -8.35 10.71
CA GLU A 55 7.10 -8.52 10.36
C GLU A 55 6.91 -8.50 8.84
N ALA A 56 5.83 -9.10 8.36
CA ALA A 56 5.41 -8.90 6.98
C ALA A 56 4.81 -7.50 6.83
N GLY A 57 5.32 -6.74 5.88
CA GLY A 57 4.88 -5.39 5.49
C GLY A 57 4.35 -5.36 4.06
N GLY A 58 4.54 -4.22 3.38
CA GLY A 58 4.02 -3.92 2.06
C GLY A 58 2.63 -3.28 2.12
N SER A 59 2.45 -2.16 1.39
CA SER A 59 1.26 -1.30 1.51
C SER A 59 -0.04 -2.06 1.25
N VAL A 60 -0.18 -2.68 0.07
CA VAL A 60 -1.40 -3.45 -0.24
C VAL A 60 -1.55 -4.66 0.67
N ALA A 61 -0.46 -5.33 1.08
CA ALA A 61 -0.54 -6.44 2.02
C ALA A 61 -1.05 -6.00 3.41
N ASN A 62 -0.68 -4.81 3.87
CA ASN A 62 -1.21 -4.21 5.10
C ASN A 62 -2.71 -3.90 4.97
N THR A 63 -3.14 -3.40 3.79
CA THR A 63 -4.56 -3.23 3.50
C THR A 63 -5.31 -4.57 3.57
N MET A 64 -4.77 -5.63 2.97
CA MET A 64 -5.38 -6.96 3.05
C MET A 64 -5.41 -7.48 4.50
N ALA A 65 -4.35 -7.26 5.28
CA ALA A 65 -4.34 -7.59 6.70
C ALA A 65 -5.45 -6.86 7.48
N GLY A 66 -5.66 -5.57 7.22
CA GLY A 66 -6.74 -4.79 7.82
C GLY A 66 -8.14 -5.29 7.43
N ILE A 67 -8.33 -5.74 6.19
CA ILE A 67 -9.61 -6.35 5.75
C ILE A 67 -9.84 -7.69 6.47
N ALA A 68 -8.79 -8.50 6.64
CA ALA A 68 -8.88 -9.75 7.38
C ALA A 68 -9.20 -9.50 8.87
N TYR A 69 -8.59 -8.48 9.48
CA TYR A 69 -8.90 -8.04 10.84
C TYR A 69 -10.37 -7.67 11.03
N LEU A 70 -11.00 -7.10 9.99
CA LEU A 70 -12.45 -6.82 9.94
C LEU A 70 -13.29 -8.02 9.47
N GLU A 71 -12.76 -9.23 9.54
CA GLU A 71 -13.45 -10.45 9.10
C GLU A 71 -13.90 -10.41 7.63
N GLY A 72 -13.07 -9.82 6.76
CA GLY A 72 -13.24 -9.85 5.32
C GLY A 72 -12.60 -11.08 4.68
N PHE A 73 -12.66 -11.15 3.34
CA PHE A 73 -12.09 -12.26 2.56
C PHE A 73 -11.04 -11.76 1.58
N PRO A 74 -9.88 -11.28 2.07
CA PRO A 74 -8.82 -10.77 1.24
C PRO A 74 -7.93 -11.89 0.70
N SER A 75 -7.39 -11.66 -0.50
CA SER A 75 -6.27 -12.42 -1.06
C SER A 75 -5.15 -11.46 -1.45
N PHE A 76 -3.93 -11.95 -1.48
CA PHE A 76 -2.77 -11.16 -1.85
C PHE A 76 -1.85 -11.92 -2.81
N ILE A 77 -1.39 -11.24 -3.84
CA ILE A 77 -0.32 -11.69 -4.74
C ILE A 77 0.84 -10.71 -4.61
N GLY A 78 2.01 -11.24 -4.27
CA GLY A 78 3.27 -10.53 -4.24
C GLY A 78 4.41 -11.54 -4.34
N LYS A 79 5.49 -11.17 -5.00
CA LYS A 79 6.59 -12.11 -5.26
C LYS A 79 7.56 -12.19 -4.09
N ILE A 80 7.80 -13.40 -3.61
CA ILE A 80 8.79 -13.75 -2.57
C ILE A 80 9.70 -14.86 -3.05
N ASN A 81 10.88 -14.97 -2.45
CA ASN A 81 11.78 -16.11 -2.62
C ASN A 81 11.48 -17.19 -1.55
N SER A 82 11.96 -18.40 -1.75
CA SER A 82 11.90 -19.51 -0.76
C SER A 82 12.89 -19.36 0.40
N ASP A 83 13.47 -18.15 0.59
CA ASP A 83 14.39 -17.81 1.67
C ASP A 83 13.68 -17.64 3.04
N GLU A 84 14.46 -17.27 4.07
CA GLU A 84 13.95 -17.07 5.43
C GLU A 84 12.87 -15.98 5.50
N PHE A 85 13.10 -14.83 4.84
CA PHE A 85 12.15 -13.73 4.81
C PHE A 85 10.86 -14.10 4.07
N GLY A 86 10.95 -14.82 2.96
CA GLY A 86 9.78 -15.31 2.26
C GLY A 86 8.93 -16.26 3.10
N LYS A 87 9.56 -17.16 3.87
CA LYS A 87 8.87 -18.06 4.80
C LYS A 87 8.17 -17.30 5.93
N ILE A 88 8.84 -16.26 6.49
CA ILE A 88 8.23 -15.38 7.51
C ILE A 88 7.03 -14.65 6.91
N TYR A 89 7.19 -14.08 5.73
CA TYR A 89 6.14 -13.33 5.03
C TYR A 89 4.88 -14.18 4.82
N LYS A 90 5.04 -15.32 4.18
CA LYS A 90 3.95 -16.26 3.89
C LYS A 90 3.20 -16.69 5.14
N LYS A 91 3.95 -17.19 6.16
CA LYS A 91 3.36 -17.61 7.44
C LYS A 91 2.61 -16.48 8.14
N SER A 92 3.12 -15.24 8.05
CA SER A 92 2.48 -14.08 8.66
C SER A 92 1.12 -13.80 8.03
N LEU A 93 0.99 -13.84 6.69
CA LEU A 93 -0.27 -13.63 6.00
C LEU A 93 -1.27 -14.77 6.24
N GLU A 94 -0.81 -16.02 6.19
CA GLU A 94 -1.63 -17.20 6.46
C GLU A 94 -2.23 -17.16 7.88
N LYS A 95 -1.41 -16.79 8.88
CA LYS A 95 -1.83 -16.68 10.29
C LYS A 95 -3.01 -15.72 10.48
N ILE A 96 -3.04 -14.63 9.72
CA ILE A 96 -4.12 -13.62 9.77
C ILE A 96 -5.22 -13.86 8.74
N LYS A 97 -5.24 -15.05 8.11
CA LYS A 97 -6.26 -15.48 7.14
C LYS A 97 -6.32 -14.61 5.86
N VAL A 98 -5.22 -14.03 5.45
CA VAL A 98 -5.05 -13.49 4.10
C VAL A 98 -4.63 -14.65 3.19
N ASN A 99 -5.42 -14.92 2.16
CA ASN A 99 -5.07 -15.97 1.18
C ASN A 99 -3.90 -15.49 0.31
N PHE A 100 -2.71 -16.07 0.55
CA PHE A 100 -1.51 -15.74 -0.22
C PHE A 100 -1.43 -16.65 -1.46
N SER A 101 -1.62 -16.08 -2.64
CA SER A 101 -1.82 -16.83 -3.89
C SER A 101 -0.54 -17.00 -4.72
N TYR A 102 0.62 -16.59 -4.24
CA TYR A 102 1.91 -16.77 -4.91
C TYR A 102 2.60 -18.06 -4.43
N VAL A 103 3.15 -18.81 -5.38
CA VAL A 103 3.96 -20.00 -5.09
C VAL A 103 5.43 -19.62 -5.18
N GLU A 104 6.10 -19.61 -4.02
CA GLU A 104 7.51 -19.25 -3.92
C GLU A 104 8.41 -20.23 -4.68
N LYS A 105 9.43 -19.68 -5.33
CA LYS A 105 10.46 -20.43 -6.05
C LYS A 105 11.82 -20.04 -5.48
N ASN A 106 12.83 -20.88 -5.74
CA ASN A 106 14.22 -20.50 -5.47
C ASN A 106 14.74 -19.72 -6.68
N GLU A 107 14.95 -18.44 -6.49
CA GLU A 107 15.41 -17.50 -7.52
C GLU A 107 16.66 -16.72 -7.01
N ASP A 108 17.33 -15.98 -7.89
CA ASP A 108 18.62 -15.32 -7.56
C ASP A 108 18.44 -14.14 -6.57
N LEU A 109 17.33 -13.40 -6.66
CA LEU A 109 17.06 -12.28 -5.77
C LEU A 109 16.36 -12.73 -4.50
N SER A 110 16.86 -12.29 -3.36
CA SER A 110 16.18 -12.54 -2.08
C SER A 110 14.84 -11.80 -1.97
N THR A 111 13.99 -12.26 -1.04
CA THR A 111 12.76 -11.57 -0.68
C THR A 111 13.04 -10.12 -0.30
N GLY A 112 12.17 -9.21 -0.75
CA GLY A 112 12.27 -7.79 -0.45
C GLY A 112 12.15 -7.49 1.04
N ALA A 113 12.90 -6.51 1.52
CA ALA A 113 12.85 -6.11 2.92
C ALA A 113 13.11 -4.60 3.09
N SER A 114 12.50 -4.02 4.11
CA SER A 114 12.72 -2.64 4.54
C SER A 114 13.33 -2.63 5.94
N ILE A 115 14.53 -2.04 6.10
CA ILE A 115 15.08 -1.78 7.43
C ILE A 115 14.48 -0.48 7.92
N ILE A 116 13.78 -0.56 9.05
CA ILE A 116 13.10 0.57 9.69
C ILE A 116 13.91 0.96 10.93
N PHE A 117 14.72 2.00 10.78
CA PHE A 117 15.52 2.57 11.87
C PHE A 117 14.63 3.49 12.70
N ILE A 118 14.54 3.21 14.01
CA ILE A 118 13.77 3.99 14.98
C ILE A 118 14.74 4.71 15.91
N THR A 119 14.74 6.02 15.88
CA THR A 119 15.53 6.87 16.78
C THR A 119 14.82 7.13 18.12
N PRO A 120 15.53 7.61 19.19
CA PRO A 120 14.92 7.79 20.52
C PRO A 120 13.72 8.74 20.57
N ASP A 121 13.60 9.67 19.63
CA ASP A 121 12.45 10.55 19.45
C ASP A 121 11.28 9.89 18.68
N SER A 122 11.39 8.57 18.42
CA SER A 122 10.41 7.77 17.67
C SER A 122 10.32 8.12 16.18
N GLU A 123 11.24 8.90 15.62
CA GLU A 123 11.32 9.15 14.18
C GLU A 123 11.81 7.90 13.45
N ARG A 124 11.31 7.69 12.22
CA ARG A 124 11.60 6.52 11.41
C ARG A 124 12.32 6.89 10.14
N THR A 125 13.38 6.14 9.87
CA THR A 125 14.12 6.22 8.61
C THR A 125 14.10 4.83 7.98
N MET A 126 13.70 4.75 6.72
CA MET A 126 13.51 3.48 6.04
C MET A 126 14.49 3.30 4.89
N CYS A 127 15.11 2.12 4.85
CA CYS A 127 15.95 1.69 3.72
C CYS A 127 15.34 0.42 3.12
N THR A 128 14.77 0.53 1.93
CA THR A 128 13.99 -0.54 1.30
C THR A 128 14.74 -1.14 0.13
N TYR A 129 15.06 -2.42 0.25
CA TYR A 129 15.52 -3.29 -0.83
C TYR A 129 14.31 -4.04 -1.37
N LEU A 130 13.92 -3.76 -2.60
CA LEU A 130 12.74 -4.40 -3.21
C LEU A 130 12.96 -5.89 -3.51
N GLY A 131 14.21 -6.32 -3.76
CA GLY A 131 14.53 -7.70 -4.03
C GLY A 131 13.67 -8.28 -5.15
N ILE A 132 13.25 -9.53 -4.96
CA ILE A 132 12.44 -10.23 -5.95
C ILE A 132 11.03 -9.67 -6.11
N SER A 133 10.53 -8.89 -5.15
CA SER A 133 9.20 -8.27 -5.27
C SER A 133 9.09 -7.36 -6.49
N SER A 134 10.20 -6.69 -6.87
CA SER A 134 10.29 -5.86 -8.07
C SER A 134 10.18 -6.63 -9.39
N GLN A 135 10.20 -7.95 -9.34
CA GLN A 135 10.13 -8.82 -10.53
C GLN A 135 8.78 -9.55 -10.65
N LEU A 136 7.76 -9.07 -9.94
CA LEU A 136 6.40 -9.57 -10.16
C LEU A 136 5.96 -9.25 -11.59
N SER A 137 5.58 -10.26 -12.34
CA SER A 137 5.35 -10.16 -13.78
C SER A 137 4.05 -10.85 -14.22
N MET A 138 3.72 -10.72 -15.48
CA MET A 138 2.59 -11.43 -16.11
C MET A 138 2.70 -12.96 -15.97
N ALA A 139 3.91 -13.50 -15.88
CA ALA A 139 4.13 -14.94 -15.72
C ALA A 139 3.69 -15.48 -14.34
N ASP A 140 3.59 -14.58 -13.36
CA ASP A 140 3.19 -14.90 -11.98
C ASP A 140 1.69 -14.76 -11.75
N ILE A 141 0.95 -14.20 -12.73
CA ILE A 141 -0.49 -13.90 -12.61
C ILE A 141 -1.23 -14.51 -13.80
N ASN A 142 -2.28 -15.26 -13.53
CA ASN A 142 -3.14 -15.83 -14.56
C ASN A 142 -4.63 -15.56 -14.28
N GLU A 143 -5.51 -15.98 -15.16
CA GLU A 143 -6.94 -15.71 -15.04
C GLU A 143 -7.57 -16.39 -13.81
N ASP A 144 -7.10 -17.56 -13.40
CA ASP A 144 -7.63 -18.25 -12.23
C ASP A 144 -7.27 -17.52 -10.93
N HIS A 145 -6.16 -16.77 -10.91
CA HIS A 145 -5.79 -15.92 -9.77
C HIS A 145 -6.74 -14.73 -9.58
N VAL A 146 -7.41 -14.24 -10.64
CA VAL A 146 -8.28 -13.05 -10.57
C VAL A 146 -9.77 -13.38 -10.58
N ARG A 147 -10.14 -14.58 -10.99
CA ARG A 147 -11.55 -14.96 -11.11
C ARG A 147 -12.27 -14.99 -9.76
N GLY A 148 -13.46 -14.40 -9.70
CA GLY A 148 -14.33 -14.43 -8.52
C GLY A 148 -14.04 -13.34 -7.49
N TYR A 149 -13.21 -12.36 -7.83
CA TYR A 149 -13.04 -11.15 -7.03
C TYR A 149 -13.91 -10.01 -7.56
N GLU A 150 -14.33 -9.12 -6.67
CA GLU A 150 -15.08 -7.90 -7.02
C GLU A 150 -14.14 -6.72 -7.34
N ILE A 151 -12.96 -6.72 -6.69
CA ILE A 151 -11.98 -5.65 -6.79
C ILE A 151 -10.58 -6.27 -6.88
N ILE A 152 -9.75 -5.72 -7.77
CA ILE A 152 -8.30 -5.85 -7.72
C ILE A 152 -7.75 -4.51 -7.23
N PHE A 153 -6.97 -4.54 -6.13
CA PHE A 153 -6.33 -3.36 -5.55
C PHE A 153 -4.83 -3.40 -5.79
N LEU A 154 -4.31 -2.33 -6.40
CA LEU A 154 -2.92 -2.17 -6.84
C LEU A 154 -2.27 -1.03 -6.07
N GLU A 155 -0.93 -1.04 -5.94
CA GLU A 155 -0.15 0.05 -5.38
C GLU A 155 0.73 0.73 -6.42
N GLY A 156 0.91 2.04 -6.29
CA GLY A 156 1.79 2.83 -7.16
C GLY A 156 3.25 2.38 -7.10
N TYR A 157 3.70 1.94 -5.94
CA TYR A 157 5.08 1.42 -5.76
C TYR A 157 5.46 0.28 -6.70
N LEU A 158 4.51 -0.47 -7.23
CA LEU A 158 4.78 -1.47 -8.26
C LEU A 158 5.34 -0.85 -9.55
N TRP A 159 5.19 0.47 -9.74
CA TRP A 159 5.67 1.18 -10.93
C TRP A 159 7.14 1.57 -10.85
N ASP A 160 7.75 1.51 -9.68
CA ASP A 160 9.11 2.03 -9.45
C ASP A 160 10.23 1.21 -10.09
N LYS A 161 10.03 -0.09 -10.34
CA LYS A 161 11.04 -0.93 -11.02
C LYS A 161 10.41 -1.98 -11.93
N GLY A 162 11.04 -2.19 -13.07
CA GLY A 162 10.86 -3.37 -13.90
C GLY A 162 9.70 -3.31 -14.89
N ILE A 163 9.00 -4.42 -15.02
CA ILE A 163 7.98 -4.76 -16.01
C ILE A 163 6.58 -4.24 -15.64
N SER A 164 6.53 -3.18 -14.84
CA SER A 164 5.31 -2.70 -14.19
C SER A 164 4.21 -2.33 -15.18
N GLU A 165 4.53 -1.58 -16.24
CA GLU A 165 3.53 -1.13 -17.23
C GLU A 165 2.86 -2.31 -17.95
N GLU A 166 3.64 -3.31 -18.36
CA GLU A 166 3.10 -4.51 -19.02
C GLU A 166 2.26 -5.35 -18.08
N MET A 167 2.72 -5.53 -16.84
CA MET A 167 2.01 -6.26 -15.82
C MET A 167 0.68 -5.56 -15.48
N PHE A 168 0.67 -4.24 -15.29
CA PHE A 168 -0.56 -3.48 -15.07
C PHE A 168 -1.53 -3.62 -16.24
N LYS A 169 -1.07 -3.45 -17.48
CA LYS A 169 -1.91 -3.63 -18.68
C LYS A 169 -2.52 -5.04 -18.73
N TYR A 170 -1.74 -6.05 -18.36
CA TYR A 170 -2.21 -7.43 -18.34
C TYR A 170 -3.26 -7.65 -17.25
N VAL A 171 -3.02 -7.19 -16.02
CA VAL A 171 -3.99 -7.26 -14.91
C VAL A 171 -5.28 -6.52 -15.25
N ILE A 172 -5.18 -5.33 -15.83
CA ILE A 172 -6.33 -4.54 -16.29
C ILE A 172 -7.13 -5.32 -17.35
N LYS A 173 -6.47 -5.95 -18.30
CA LYS A 173 -7.12 -6.79 -19.32
C LYS A 173 -7.87 -7.97 -18.68
N LEU A 174 -7.27 -8.66 -17.73
CA LEU A 174 -7.91 -9.75 -16.99
C LEU A 174 -9.11 -9.25 -16.18
N ALA A 175 -8.98 -8.11 -15.51
CA ALA A 175 -10.04 -7.50 -14.73
C ALA A 175 -11.24 -7.13 -15.60
N LYS A 176 -11.01 -6.43 -16.72
CA LYS A 176 -12.07 -6.07 -17.68
C LYS A 176 -12.77 -7.30 -18.25
N LYS A 177 -12.04 -8.35 -18.62
CA LYS A 177 -12.60 -9.62 -19.12
C LYS A 177 -13.53 -10.28 -18.09
N ASN A 178 -13.23 -10.17 -16.80
CA ASN A 178 -13.98 -10.79 -15.72
C ASN A 178 -14.95 -9.85 -14.99
N ASN A 179 -15.17 -8.63 -15.50
CA ASN A 179 -16.01 -7.57 -14.88
C ASN A 179 -15.59 -7.22 -13.44
N ILE A 180 -14.29 -7.19 -13.19
CA ILE A 180 -13.69 -6.86 -11.87
C ILE A 180 -13.31 -5.37 -11.85
N LYS A 181 -13.64 -4.68 -10.78
CA LYS A 181 -13.23 -3.28 -10.58
C LYS A 181 -11.73 -3.19 -10.26
N ILE A 182 -11.09 -2.14 -10.77
CA ILE A 182 -9.68 -1.86 -10.51
C ILE A 182 -9.60 -0.66 -9.57
N ALA A 183 -8.96 -0.85 -8.45
CA ALA A 183 -8.61 0.18 -7.49
C ALA A 183 -7.09 0.36 -7.43
N MET A 184 -6.62 1.59 -7.16
CA MET A 184 -5.20 1.88 -7.03
C MET A 184 -4.97 2.87 -5.89
N SER A 185 -3.91 2.62 -5.09
CA SER A 185 -3.31 3.60 -4.19
C SER A 185 -2.20 4.35 -4.91
N LEU A 186 -2.11 5.66 -4.73
CA LEU A 186 -1.01 6.48 -5.25
C LEU A 186 0.31 6.23 -4.52
N SER A 187 0.26 5.65 -3.34
CA SER A 187 1.37 5.19 -2.49
C SER A 187 2.15 6.28 -1.78
N ASP A 188 2.90 7.12 -2.48
CA ASP A 188 3.54 8.32 -1.93
C ASP A 188 3.76 9.41 -2.99
N ILE A 189 4.08 10.63 -2.52
CA ILE A 189 4.27 11.79 -3.39
C ILE A 189 5.44 11.61 -4.36
N PHE A 190 6.54 10.95 -3.93
CA PHE A 190 7.71 10.74 -4.80
C PHE A 190 7.39 9.74 -5.91
N CYS A 191 6.60 8.71 -5.62
CA CYS A 191 6.10 7.77 -6.61
C CYS A 191 5.21 8.50 -7.63
N VAL A 192 4.28 9.33 -7.15
CA VAL A 192 3.41 10.15 -8.03
C VAL A 192 4.24 11.08 -8.92
N THR A 193 5.22 11.79 -8.37
CA THR A 193 6.08 12.71 -9.12
C THR A 193 6.83 11.99 -10.25
N ARG A 194 7.38 10.79 -9.97
CA ARG A 194 8.09 9.98 -10.98
C ARG A 194 7.18 9.48 -12.10
N HIS A 195 5.96 9.05 -11.74
CA HIS A 195 5.07 8.29 -12.63
C HIS A 195 3.76 9.02 -12.95
N ARG A 196 3.68 10.33 -12.70
CA ARG A 196 2.47 11.16 -12.81
C ARG A 196 1.70 10.95 -14.11
N LYS A 197 2.40 10.96 -15.24
CA LYS A 197 1.76 10.83 -16.56
C LYS A 197 1.04 9.48 -16.71
N ASP A 198 1.65 8.43 -16.24
CA ASP A 198 1.12 7.08 -16.34
C ASP A 198 -0.05 6.90 -15.34
N PHE A 199 0.07 7.39 -14.12
CA PHE A 199 -1.00 7.35 -13.13
C PHE A 199 -2.22 8.15 -13.56
N PHE A 200 -2.00 9.32 -14.17
CA PHE A 200 -3.09 10.12 -14.72
C PHE A 200 -3.78 9.40 -15.90
N LYS A 201 -3.02 8.74 -16.77
CA LYS A 201 -3.55 7.92 -17.86
C LYS A 201 -4.36 6.73 -17.34
N LEU A 202 -3.88 6.04 -16.29
CA LEU A 202 -4.61 4.96 -15.62
C LEU A 202 -5.91 5.47 -15.01
N LEU A 203 -5.89 6.60 -14.30
CA LEU A 203 -7.08 7.23 -13.73
C LEU A 203 -8.16 7.44 -14.78
N ILE A 204 -7.81 8.00 -15.92
CA ILE A 204 -8.80 8.32 -16.97
C ILE A 204 -9.38 7.05 -17.59
N ASN A 205 -8.52 6.08 -17.96
CA ASN A 205 -8.90 5.00 -18.86
C ASN A 205 -9.29 3.70 -18.16
N ASP A 206 -8.74 3.42 -16.99
CA ASP A 206 -8.69 2.05 -16.48
C ASP A 206 -9.19 1.89 -15.03
N LEU A 207 -8.91 2.86 -14.17
CA LEU A 207 -9.31 2.75 -12.76
C LEU A 207 -10.79 2.99 -12.55
N ASN A 208 -11.35 2.28 -11.57
CA ASN A 208 -12.68 2.54 -11.02
C ASN A 208 -12.59 3.31 -9.71
N ILE A 209 -11.53 3.05 -8.93
CA ILE A 209 -11.31 3.66 -7.60
C ILE A 209 -9.86 4.13 -7.52
N LEU A 210 -9.65 5.37 -7.10
CA LEU A 210 -8.33 5.92 -6.77
C LEU A 210 -8.31 6.33 -5.29
N ILE A 211 -7.23 5.97 -4.60
CA ILE A 211 -6.98 6.36 -3.21
C ILE A 211 -5.63 7.07 -3.14
N GLY A 212 -5.61 8.23 -2.48
CA GLY A 212 -4.38 8.97 -2.22
C GLY A 212 -4.58 9.98 -1.10
N ASN A 213 -3.48 10.56 -0.60
CA ASN A 213 -3.57 11.69 0.31
C ASN A 213 -3.65 13.01 -0.47
N GLU A 214 -3.92 14.11 0.24
CA GLU A 214 -4.09 15.44 -0.35
C GLU A 214 -2.87 15.87 -1.20
N ASN A 215 -1.65 15.60 -0.71
CA ASN A 215 -0.41 15.96 -1.42
C ASN A 215 -0.23 15.13 -2.69
N GLU A 216 -0.47 13.82 -2.62
CA GLU A 216 -0.41 12.90 -3.77
C GLU A 216 -1.42 13.29 -4.85
N ILE A 217 -2.64 13.63 -4.45
CA ILE A 217 -3.70 14.07 -5.35
C ILE A 217 -3.34 15.41 -6.00
N ASN A 218 -2.85 16.37 -5.25
CA ASN A 218 -2.44 17.67 -5.78
C ASN A 218 -1.27 17.52 -6.77
N GLU A 219 -0.30 16.65 -6.46
CA GLU A 219 0.82 16.34 -7.37
C GLU A 219 0.33 15.64 -8.66
N LEU A 220 -0.56 14.66 -8.55
CA LEU A 220 -1.16 13.99 -9.70
C LEU A 220 -1.85 14.96 -10.64
N MET A 221 -2.63 15.88 -10.06
CA MET A 221 -3.46 16.85 -10.78
C MET A 221 -2.70 18.12 -11.15
N GLN A 222 -1.46 18.30 -10.70
CA GLN A 222 -0.65 19.54 -10.88
C GLN A 222 -1.42 20.77 -10.41
N LYS A 223 -1.97 20.70 -9.21
CA LYS A 223 -2.70 21.81 -8.56
C LYS A 223 -2.02 22.19 -7.25
N ASN A 224 -2.13 23.48 -6.89
CA ASN A 224 -1.53 24.02 -5.67
C ASN A 224 -2.42 23.84 -4.43
N ASN A 225 -3.66 23.43 -4.60
CA ASN A 225 -4.60 23.21 -3.51
C ASN A 225 -5.63 22.14 -3.85
N LEU A 226 -6.21 21.57 -2.81
CA LEU A 226 -7.15 20.46 -2.93
C LEU A 226 -8.45 20.84 -3.64
N LEU A 227 -8.94 22.08 -3.46
CA LEU A 227 -10.20 22.51 -4.08
C LEU A 227 -10.12 22.46 -5.61
N ASP A 228 -9.00 22.93 -6.17
CA ASP A 228 -8.77 22.90 -7.61
C ASP A 228 -8.62 21.45 -8.10
N SER A 229 -7.93 20.60 -7.34
CA SER A 229 -7.83 19.16 -7.65
C SER A 229 -9.21 18.51 -7.67
N ILE A 230 -10.05 18.73 -6.67
CA ILE A 230 -11.42 18.19 -6.59
C ILE A 230 -12.27 18.66 -7.77
N ASN A 231 -12.20 19.94 -8.15
CA ASN A 231 -12.97 20.48 -9.27
C ASN A 231 -12.61 19.80 -10.61
N GLU A 232 -11.34 19.45 -10.81
CA GLU A 232 -10.94 18.66 -11.98
C GLU A 232 -11.36 17.20 -11.87
N LEU A 233 -11.19 16.57 -10.71
CA LEU A 233 -11.48 15.16 -10.48
C LEU A 233 -12.96 14.83 -10.61
N LYS A 234 -13.84 15.77 -10.30
CA LYS A 234 -15.31 15.64 -10.52
C LYS A 234 -15.72 15.35 -11.97
N LYS A 235 -14.85 15.70 -12.93
CA LYS A 235 -15.14 15.47 -14.35
C LYS A 235 -15.02 13.99 -14.75
N PHE A 236 -14.42 13.16 -13.89
CA PHE A 236 -14.23 11.74 -14.14
C PHE A 236 -15.31 10.92 -13.43
N ASP A 237 -15.90 9.96 -14.14
CA ASP A 237 -16.83 8.98 -13.55
C ASP A 237 -16.05 7.89 -12.81
N LYS A 238 -15.49 8.29 -11.66
CA LYS A 238 -14.62 7.46 -10.81
C LYS A 238 -14.96 7.67 -9.33
N ILE A 239 -14.60 6.71 -8.51
CA ILE A 239 -14.58 6.90 -7.05
C ILE A 239 -13.17 7.39 -6.67
N ILE A 240 -13.08 8.61 -6.17
CA ILE A 240 -11.81 9.19 -5.72
C ILE A 240 -11.87 9.38 -4.21
N ILE A 241 -10.91 8.81 -3.51
CA ILE A 241 -10.82 8.88 -2.05
C ILE A 241 -9.56 9.64 -1.67
N ILE A 242 -9.72 10.70 -0.90
CA ILE A 242 -8.63 11.61 -0.51
C ILE A 242 -8.53 11.63 1.02
N THR A 243 -7.42 11.15 1.56
CA THR A 243 -7.13 11.26 2.99
C THR A 243 -6.42 12.58 3.30
N ARG A 244 -6.73 13.19 4.46
CA ARG A 244 -6.29 14.54 4.82
C ARG A 244 -5.79 14.63 6.26
N SER A 245 -5.18 13.55 6.74
CA SER A 245 -4.68 13.45 8.11
C SER A 245 -5.73 13.86 9.15
N GLU A 246 -5.43 14.84 9.99
CA GLU A 246 -6.33 15.36 11.02
C GLU A 246 -7.56 16.11 10.44
N SER A 247 -7.51 16.54 9.19
CA SER A 247 -8.64 17.14 8.49
C SER A 247 -9.64 16.11 7.93
N GLY A 248 -9.43 14.81 8.21
CA GLY A 248 -10.34 13.73 7.86
C GLY A 248 -10.16 13.21 6.44
N SER A 249 -11.25 13.01 5.72
CA SER A 249 -11.22 12.44 4.36
C SER A 249 -12.36 12.95 3.49
N VAL A 250 -12.15 12.87 2.18
CA VAL A 250 -13.12 13.28 1.15
C VAL A 250 -13.30 12.14 0.17
N ALA A 251 -14.52 11.86 -0.23
CA ALA A 251 -14.82 11.04 -1.39
C ALA A 251 -15.50 11.85 -2.49
N ILE A 252 -15.14 11.60 -3.73
CA ILE A 252 -15.83 12.10 -4.92
C ILE A 252 -16.47 10.90 -5.60
N LEU A 253 -17.76 10.96 -5.82
CA LEU A 253 -18.55 9.94 -6.52
C LEU A 253 -19.71 10.60 -7.25
N ASN A 254 -19.89 10.36 -8.54
CA ASN A 254 -20.98 10.91 -9.35
C ASN A 254 -21.11 12.44 -9.23
N ASN A 255 -20.00 13.17 -9.30
CA ASN A 255 -19.91 14.62 -9.07
C ASN A 255 -20.25 15.11 -7.64
N GLU A 256 -20.65 14.24 -6.75
CA GLU A 256 -20.94 14.56 -5.36
C GLU A 256 -19.68 14.44 -4.49
N ILE A 257 -19.60 15.31 -3.48
CA ILE A 257 -18.51 15.30 -2.49
C ILE A 257 -19.10 14.83 -1.15
N THR A 258 -18.51 13.79 -0.59
CA THR A 258 -18.79 13.34 0.77
C THR A 258 -17.59 13.62 1.65
N ASN A 259 -17.75 14.40 2.70
CA ASN A 259 -16.73 14.66 3.71
C ASN A 259 -16.93 13.76 4.92
N CYS A 260 -15.81 13.35 5.53
CA CYS A 260 -15.80 12.64 6.80
C CYS A 260 -14.72 13.25 7.70
N GLU A 261 -15.10 13.60 8.91
CA GLU A 261 -14.16 14.10 9.92
C GLU A 261 -13.18 13.01 10.35
N SER A 262 -12.00 13.41 10.81
CA SER A 262 -11.03 12.50 11.42
C SER A 262 -11.54 11.94 12.76
N VAL A 263 -11.00 10.80 13.13
CA VAL A 263 -11.20 10.27 14.49
C VAL A 263 -10.10 10.84 15.38
N LYS A 264 -10.49 11.54 16.44
CA LYS A 264 -9.54 12.07 17.42
C LYS A 264 -8.81 10.94 18.15
N VAL A 265 -7.52 11.07 18.27
CA VAL A 265 -6.64 10.13 18.99
C VAL A 265 -5.93 10.88 20.12
N GLU A 266 -5.67 10.20 21.23
CA GLU A 266 -4.97 10.80 22.36
C GLU A 266 -3.48 10.96 22.08
N LYS A 267 -2.89 9.97 21.43
CA LYS A 267 -1.44 9.94 21.12
C LYS A 267 -1.18 9.25 19.80
N VAL A 268 -0.41 9.90 18.95
CA VAL A 268 0.16 9.28 17.74
C VAL A 268 1.52 8.69 18.12
N LEU A 269 1.70 7.39 17.86
CA LEU A 269 2.97 6.69 18.08
C LEU A 269 3.70 6.43 16.76
N ASP A 270 2.93 6.18 15.68
CA ASP A 270 3.47 5.75 14.40
C ASP A 270 2.46 5.96 13.28
N LEU A 271 2.83 6.71 12.25
CA LEU A 271 1.96 6.97 11.10
C LEU A 271 1.99 5.85 10.03
N THR A 272 2.88 4.87 10.19
CA THR A 272 3.03 3.76 9.23
C THR A 272 1.72 2.96 9.12
N GLY A 273 1.30 2.72 7.88
CA GLY A 273 0.07 1.96 7.62
C GLY A 273 -1.24 2.74 7.79
N ALA A 274 -1.21 4.02 8.16
CA ALA A 274 -2.44 4.82 8.30
C ALA A 274 -3.29 4.81 7.02
N GLY A 275 -2.66 5.04 5.87
CA GLY A 275 -3.30 4.98 4.55
C GLY A 275 -3.77 3.57 4.20
N ASP A 276 -2.96 2.55 4.52
CA ASP A 276 -3.27 1.15 4.25
C ASP A 276 -4.51 0.70 5.03
N LEU A 277 -4.56 1.03 6.32
CA LEU A 277 -5.67 0.67 7.21
C LEU A 277 -6.93 1.51 6.91
N PHE A 278 -6.75 2.77 6.46
CA PHE A 278 -7.87 3.55 5.94
C PHE A 278 -8.48 2.85 4.73
N ALA A 279 -7.67 2.44 3.75
CA ALA A 279 -8.11 1.71 2.56
C ALA A 279 -8.79 0.38 2.94
N ALA A 280 -8.28 -0.34 3.94
CA ALA A 280 -8.88 -1.57 4.45
C ALA A 280 -10.31 -1.35 4.98
N GLY A 281 -10.49 -0.36 5.84
CA GLY A 281 -11.82 -0.01 6.38
C GLY A 281 -12.78 0.45 5.29
N PHE A 282 -12.30 1.26 4.34
CA PHE A 282 -13.08 1.68 3.18
C PHE A 282 -13.54 0.47 2.35
N PHE A 283 -12.63 -0.38 1.92
CA PHE A 283 -12.99 -1.53 1.08
C PHE A 283 -13.89 -2.54 1.77
N LYS A 284 -13.70 -2.78 3.07
CA LYS A 284 -14.57 -3.68 3.83
C LYS A 284 -16.03 -3.25 3.75
N GLU A 285 -16.30 -1.97 3.98
CA GLU A 285 -17.67 -1.43 3.91
C GLU A 285 -18.17 -1.31 2.47
N TYR A 286 -17.33 -0.94 1.54
CA TYR A 286 -17.68 -0.85 0.12
C TYR A 286 -18.10 -2.22 -0.45
N LEU A 287 -17.40 -3.28 -0.10
CA LEU A 287 -17.74 -4.66 -0.47
C LEU A 287 -19.06 -5.12 0.16
N ASN A 288 -19.43 -4.57 1.31
CA ASN A 288 -20.72 -4.81 1.97
C ASN A 288 -21.86 -3.95 1.40
N ASN A 289 -21.62 -3.16 0.33
CA ASN A 289 -22.56 -2.20 -0.25
C ASN A 289 -23.02 -1.11 0.74
N SER A 290 -22.20 -0.75 1.70
CA SER A 290 -22.44 0.40 2.58
C SER A 290 -22.35 1.71 1.78
N ASP A 291 -23.02 2.77 2.27
CA ASP A 291 -22.87 4.09 1.71
C ASP A 291 -21.43 4.63 1.86
N ILE A 292 -21.05 5.59 1.01
CA ILE A 292 -19.68 6.13 0.97
C ILE A 292 -19.28 6.77 2.29
N LYS A 293 -20.19 7.42 3.00
CA LYS A 293 -19.90 8.04 4.29
C LYS A 293 -19.52 7.01 5.34
N LYS A 294 -20.21 5.86 5.36
CA LYS A 294 -19.86 4.73 6.23
C LYS A 294 -18.51 4.14 5.87
N CYS A 295 -18.20 4.00 4.57
CA CYS A 295 -16.89 3.53 4.10
C CYS A 295 -15.77 4.45 4.62
N LEU A 296 -15.89 5.77 4.45
CA LEU A 296 -14.92 6.75 4.93
C LEU A 296 -14.77 6.68 6.47
N LYS A 297 -15.89 6.59 7.20
CA LYS A 297 -15.87 6.53 8.67
C LYS A 297 -15.17 5.28 9.19
N THR A 298 -15.37 4.13 8.58
CA THR A 298 -14.68 2.88 8.97
C THR A 298 -13.20 2.97 8.61
N GLY A 299 -12.84 3.53 7.46
CA GLY A 299 -11.45 3.83 7.10
C GLY A 299 -10.76 4.72 8.11
N SER A 300 -11.39 5.86 8.47
CA SER A 300 -10.85 6.78 9.49
C SER A 300 -10.65 6.12 10.85
N LYS A 301 -11.57 5.23 11.27
CA LYS A 301 -11.44 4.48 12.52
C LYS A 301 -10.24 3.55 12.53
N LEU A 302 -10.01 2.78 11.46
CA LEU A 302 -8.87 1.88 11.39
C LEU A 302 -7.55 2.64 11.32
N ALA A 303 -7.48 3.72 10.55
CA ALA A 303 -6.32 4.60 10.52
C ALA A 303 -6.00 5.15 11.91
N ALA A 304 -7.02 5.64 12.64
CA ALA A 304 -6.86 6.11 14.01
C ALA A 304 -6.40 5.02 14.99
N GLN A 305 -6.80 3.77 14.80
CA GLN A 305 -6.36 2.65 15.64
C GLN A 305 -4.89 2.29 15.40
N VAL A 306 -4.47 2.22 14.14
CA VAL A 306 -3.10 1.80 13.81
C VAL A 306 -2.06 2.83 14.22
N ILE A 307 -2.34 4.13 14.08
CA ILE A 307 -1.37 5.17 14.45
C ILE A 307 -1.09 5.30 15.96
N GLN A 308 -1.84 4.61 16.79
CA GLN A 308 -1.61 4.50 18.24
C GLN A 308 -0.75 3.29 18.61
N LYS A 309 -0.21 2.58 17.65
CA LYS A 309 0.68 1.42 17.82
C LYS A 309 1.94 1.59 16.99
N ILE A 310 2.95 0.77 17.27
CA ILE A 310 4.15 0.66 16.44
C ILE A 310 3.92 -0.43 15.39
N GLY A 311 4.08 -0.10 14.10
CA GLY A 311 3.88 -1.00 12.97
C GLY A 311 2.61 -0.71 12.19
N ALA A 312 2.52 -1.29 10.99
CA ALA A 312 1.48 -1.01 10.00
C ALA A 312 0.20 -1.88 10.15
N ARG A 313 0.11 -2.75 11.14
CA ARG A 313 -0.99 -3.73 11.31
C ARG A 313 -1.61 -3.68 12.71
N LEU A 314 -2.89 -4.04 12.80
CA LEU A 314 -3.69 -4.10 14.04
C LEU A 314 -3.57 -5.47 14.73
#